data_4698119b86b5a88e4ff8c58ab9bfcd6e
#
_entry.id   4698119b86b5a88e4ff8c58ab9bfcd6e
#
_cell.length_a   1.000
_cell.length_b   1.000
_cell.length_c   1.000
_cell.angle_alpha   90.00
_cell.angle_beta   90.00
_cell.angle_gamma   90.00
#
_symmetry.space_group_name_H-M   'P 1'
#
loop_
_entity.id
_entity.type
_entity.pdbx_description
1 polymer ?
#
loop_
_entity_poly.entity_id
_entity_poly.type
_entity_poly.pdbx_seq_one_letter_code
_entity_poly.pdbx_strand_id
1 'polypeptide(L)'
;MKTILKKFATFLCAALVLCACSDDDYSEAHQSLMALIRQAESLVEESTEGIEEGDTAPGSKKALQARIDQAYYIMNNTSRDEGYRNACKQLEEAIKAFRENIVKAGIPYFNAGSKMNLGPAGDWDLTEELTWEMKIRFDE
;
A
#
# COMPACT_ATOMS: atom_id res chain seq x y z
N MET A 1 43.20 20.40 -4.86
CA MET A 1 42.36 19.21 -4.86
C MET A 1 42.36 18.34 -3.57
N LYS A 2 43.38 18.40 -2.73
CA LYS A 2 43.47 17.58 -1.49
C LYS A 2 42.63 18.12 -0.30
N THR A 3 42.26 19.40 -0.30
CA THR A 3 41.55 20.05 0.83
C THR A 3 40.03 19.87 0.78
N ILE A 4 39.45 19.63 -0.40
CA ILE A 4 38.01 19.43 -0.59
C ILE A 4 37.63 18.01 -0.15
N LEU A 5 38.51 17.03 -0.39
CA LEU A 5 38.27 15.64 -0.04
C LEU A 5 38.23 15.39 1.48
N LYS A 6 39.00 16.18 2.25
CA LYS A 6 39.03 16.09 3.73
C LYS A 6 37.75 16.67 4.37
N LYS A 7 37.12 17.67 3.75
CA LYS A 7 35.88 18.27 4.25
C LYS A 7 34.65 17.38 3.97
N PHE A 8 34.69 16.57 2.92
CA PHE A 8 33.60 15.57 2.64
C PHE A 8 33.65 14.40 3.59
N ALA A 9 34.82 13.94 3.99
CA ALA A 9 34.96 12.81 4.92
C ALA A 9 34.48 13.13 6.34
N THR A 10 34.65 14.40 6.78
CA THR A 10 34.15 14.84 8.10
C THR A 10 32.67 15.10 8.13
N PHE A 11 32.03 15.43 6.99
CA PHE A 11 30.57 15.60 6.94
C PHE A 11 29.81 14.28 6.89
N LEU A 12 30.42 13.23 6.31
CA LEU A 12 29.82 11.91 6.23
C LEU A 12 29.81 11.18 7.60
N CYS A 13 30.79 11.44 8.46
CA CYS A 13 30.82 10.87 9.82
C CYS A 13 29.82 11.54 10.78
N ALA A 14 29.45 12.80 10.56
CA ALA A 14 28.49 13.51 11.42
C ALA A 14 27.04 13.05 11.20
N ALA A 15 26.72 12.48 10.03
CA ALA A 15 25.38 11.97 9.72
C ALA A 15 25.10 10.57 10.33
N LEU A 16 26.12 9.85 10.80
CA LEU A 16 25.98 8.50 11.37
C LEU A 16 25.81 8.48 12.91
N VAL A 17 25.90 9.64 13.58
CA VAL A 17 25.84 9.69 15.06
C VAL A 17 24.46 10.09 15.59
N LEU A 18 23.49 10.40 14.75
CA LEU A 18 22.13 10.77 15.17
C LEU A 18 21.14 9.60 15.25
N CYS A 19 21.58 8.35 15.11
CA CYS A 19 20.74 7.17 15.21
C CYS A 19 20.91 6.36 16.52
N ALA A 20 21.47 6.94 17.55
CA ALA A 20 21.64 6.24 18.81
C ALA A 20 21.27 7.18 19.98
N CYS A 21 19.98 7.31 20.23
CA CYS A 21 19.38 7.61 21.55
C CYS A 21 17.86 7.68 21.39
N SER A 22 17.20 6.53 21.40
CA SER A 22 15.93 6.38 22.09
C SER A 22 16.02 5.05 22.83
N ASP A 23 16.49 5.11 24.08
CA ASP A 23 16.21 4.11 25.10
C ASP A 23 14.71 4.19 25.44
N ASP A 24 13.87 3.94 24.44
CA ASP A 24 12.49 3.57 24.69
C ASP A 24 12.52 2.06 24.92
N ASP A 25 12.27 1.67 26.15
CA ASP A 25 12.20 0.29 26.68
C ASP A 25 11.01 -0.49 26.09
N TYR A 26 10.79 -0.28 24.76
CA TYR A 26 9.74 -0.94 23.99
C TYR A 26 10.18 -2.33 23.55
N SER A 27 9.28 -3.29 23.69
CA SER A 27 9.54 -4.67 23.24
C SER A 27 9.83 -4.71 21.74
N GLU A 28 10.56 -5.73 21.29
CA GLU A 28 10.86 -5.97 19.88
C GLU A 28 9.56 -6.03 19.04
N ALA A 29 8.49 -6.62 19.60
CA ALA A 29 7.20 -6.70 18.93
C ALA A 29 6.54 -5.32 18.74
N HIS A 30 6.68 -4.42 19.71
CA HIS A 30 6.20 -3.04 19.60
C HIS A 30 6.99 -2.25 18.53
N GLN A 31 8.31 -2.39 18.51
CA GLN A 31 9.18 -1.73 17.53
C GLN A 31 8.88 -2.22 16.10
N SER A 32 8.62 -3.54 15.94
CA SER A 32 8.23 -4.14 14.67
C SER A 32 6.89 -3.57 14.17
N LEU A 33 5.90 -3.46 15.05
CA LEU A 33 4.60 -2.87 14.70
C LEU A 33 4.74 -1.41 14.27
N MET A 34 5.54 -0.63 14.99
CA MET A 34 5.80 0.78 14.65
C MET A 34 6.46 0.90 13.27
N ALA A 35 7.41 0.02 12.95
CA ALA A 35 8.07 0.01 11.63
C ALA A 35 7.08 -0.34 10.50
N LEU A 36 6.19 -1.31 10.72
CA LEU A 36 5.15 -1.68 9.75
C LEU A 36 4.11 -0.57 9.55
N ILE A 37 3.70 0.12 10.60
CA ILE A 37 2.81 1.28 10.50
C ILE A 37 3.43 2.34 9.59
N ARG A 38 4.67 2.72 9.82
CA ARG A 38 5.38 3.70 8.97
C ARG A 38 5.47 3.27 7.51
N GLN A 39 5.72 1.98 7.27
CA GLN A 39 5.75 1.42 5.93
C GLN A 39 4.37 1.50 5.25
N ALA A 40 3.29 1.22 5.97
CA ALA A 40 1.93 1.29 5.45
C ALA A 40 1.52 2.74 5.15
N GLU A 41 1.88 3.69 6.01
CA GLU A 41 1.63 5.11 5.81
C GLU A 41 2.34 5.62 4.55
N SER A 42 3.62 5.29 4.37
CA SER A 42 4.38 5.64 3.16
C SER A 42 3.70 5.09 1.90
N LEU A 43 3.21 3.84 1.91
CA LEU A 43 2.47 3.27 0.79
C LEU A 43 1.19 4.04 0.47
N VAL A 44 0.43 4.45 1.48
CA VAL A 44 -0.78 5.27 1.29
C VAL A 44 -0.43 6.64 0.72
N GLU A 45 0.63 7.27 1.20
CA GLU A 45 1.05 8.60 0.76
C GLU A 45 1.58 8.60 -0.68
N GLU A 46 2.44 7.64 -1.01
CA GLU A 46 3.12 7.57 -2.30
C GLU A 46 2.25 7.03 -3.44
N SER A 47 1.18 6.29 -3.13
CA SER A 47 0.31 5.70 -4.15
C SER A 47 -0.71 6.69 -4.71
N THR A 48 -1.10 6.50 -5.96
CA THR A 48 -2.24 7.17 -6.59
C THR A 48 -3.40 6.20 -6.68
N GLU A 49 -4.59 6.60 -6.23
CA GLU A 49 -5.81 5.80 -6.36
C GLU A 49 -6.56 6.23 -7.61
N GLY A 50 -6.86 5.29 -8.48
CA GLY A 50 -7.48 5.56 -9.77
C GLY A 50 -7.85 4.29 -10.53
N ILE A 51 -8.10 4.48 -11.83
CA ILE A 51 -8.50 3.42 -12.75
C ILE A 51 -7.50 3.23 -13.90
N GLU A 52 -6.44 4.00 -13.93
CA GLU A 52 -5.40 3.88 -14.94
C GLU A 52 -4.42 2.76 -14.60
N GLU A 53 -3.73 2.26 -15.61
CA GLU A 53 -2.71 1.23 -15.40
C GLU A 53 -1.63 1.70 -14.44
N GLY A 54 -1.38 0.91 -13.41
CA GLY A 54 -0.40 1.21 -12.36
C GLY A 54 -0.98 1.95 -11.16
N ASP A 55 -2.19 2.49 -11.25
CA ASP A 55 -2.89 3.04 -10.09
C ASP A 55 -3.26 1.95 -9.09
N THR A 56 -3.39 2.34 -7.85
CA THR A 56 -4.05 1.51 -6.84
C THR A 56 -5.56 1.57 -7.02
N ALA A 57 -6.25 0.44 -7.03
CA ALA A 57 -7.69 0.40 -7.25
C ALA A 57 -8.47 1.24 -6.23
N PRO A 58 -9.57 1.90 -6.65
CA PRO A 58 -10.36 2.77 -5.78
C PRO A 58 -10.85 2.05 -4.51
N GLY A 59 -10.70 2.71 -3.36
CA GLY A 59 -11.05 2.18 -2.04
C GLY A 59 -9.92 1.48 -1.30
N SER A 60 -8.82 1.15 -1.98
CA SER A 60 -7.67 0.45 -1.39
C SER A 60 -6.96 1.27 -0.33
N LYS A 61 -6.77 2.58 -0.57
CA LYS A 61 -6.18 3.50 0.42
C LYS A 61 -7.00 3.54 1.71
N LYS A 62 -8.32 3.64 1.57
CA LYS A 62 -9.22 3.64 2.72
C LYS A 62 -9.16 2.34 3.49
N ALA A 63 -9.07 1.20 2.81
CA ALA A 63 -8.97 -0.12 3.43
C ALA A 63 -7.65 -0.27 4.21
N LEU A 64 -6.51 0.16 3.63
CA LEU A 64 -5.21 0.12 4.29
C LEU A 64 -5.17 1.11 5.48
N GLN A 65 -5.72 2.33 5.33
CA GLN A 65 -5.80 3.31 6.40
C GLN A 65 -6.57 2.78 7.62
N ALA A 66 -7.69 2.08 7.39
CA ALA A 66 -8.46 1.47 8.49
C ALA A 66 -7.63 0.43 9.27
N ARG A 67 -6.70 -0.28 8.61
CA ARG A 67 -5.79 -1.22 9.28
C ARG A 67 -4.66 -0.52 10.03
N ILE A 68 -4.16 0.59 9.49
CA ILE A 68 -3.21 1.47 10.19
C ILE A 68 -3.84 2.02 11.47
N ASP A 69 -5.06 2.53 11.38
CA ASP A 69 -5.79 3.08 12.55
C ASP A 69 -6.02 2.00 13.62
N GLN A 70 -6.35 0.78 13.20
CA GLN A 70 -6.48 -0.37 14.11
C GLN A 70 -5.13 -0.74 14.77
N ALA A 71 -4.03 -0.68 14.03
CA ALA A 71 -2.70 -0.95 14.56
C ALA A 71 -2.30 0.11 15.60
N TYR A 72 -2.58 1.39 15.35
CA TYR A 72 -2.39 2.46 16.32
C TYR A 72 -3.27 2.27 17.57
N TYR A 73 -4.52 1.87 17.38
CA TYR A 73 -5.41 1.58 18.51
C TYR A 73 -4.83 0.48 19.40
N ILE A 74 -4.33 -0.61 18.83
CA ILE A 74 -3.70 -1.70 19.58
C ILE A 74 -2.44 -1.21 20.26
N MET A 75 -1.59 -0.44 19.60
CA MET A 75 -0.36 0.09 20.14
C MET A 75 -0.61 0.97 21.37
N ASN A 76 -1.69 1.76 21.36
CA ASN A 76 -2.03 2.68 22.44
C ASN A 76 -2.83 2.03 23.58
N ASN A 77 -3.45 0.87 23.36
CA ASN A 77 -4.37 0.25 24.31
C ASN A 77 -3.92 -1.11 24.82
N THR A 78 -2.79 -1.63 24.37
CA THR A 78 -2.23 -2.88 24.88
C THR A 78 -0.75 -2.73 25.23
N SER A 79 -0.30 -3.50 26.21
CA SER A 79 1.12 -3.63 26.57
C SER A 79 1.63 -5.06 26.39
N ARG A 80 0.86 -5.91 25.69
CA ARG A 80 1.18 -7.33 25.50
C ARG A 80 1.80 -7.57 24.13
N ASP A 81 2.94 -8.20 24.11
CA ASP A 81 3.64 -8.59 22.87
C ASP A 81 2.79 -9.41 21.91
N GLU A 82 1.91 -10.26 22.42
CA GLU A 82 0.98 -11.04 21.58
C GLU A 82 0.03 -10.13 20.79
N GLY A 83 -0.47 -9.06 21.42
CA GLY A 83 -1.30 -8.06 20.74
C GLY A 83 -0.55 -7.38 19.61
N TYR A 84 0.69 -6.98 19.83
CA TYR A 84 1.55 -6.37 18.82
C TYR A 84 1.85 -7.33 17.66
N ARG A 85 2.20 -8.59 17.95
CA ARG A 85 2.46 -9.61 16.92
C ARG A 85 1.23 -9.91 16.07
N ASN A 86 0.04 -9.95 16.67
CA ASN A 86 -1.21 -10.15 15.94
C ASN A 86 -1.54 -8.94 15.05
N ALA A 87 -1.32 -7.72 15.55
CA ALA A 87 -1.47 -6.51 14.76
C ALA A 87 -0.48 -6.46 13.58
N CYS A 88 0.79 -6.87 13.79
CA CYS A 88 1.77 -7.01 12.73
C CYS A 88 1.26 -7.91 11.60
N LYS A 89 0.79 -9.11 11.92
CA LYS A 89 0.26 -10.05 10.90
C LYS A 89 -0.88 -9.45 10.10
N GLN A 90 -1.85 -8.82 10.78
CA GLN A 90 -2.99 -8.21 10.11
C GLN A 90 -2.58 -7.04 9.21
N LEU A 91 -1.59 -6.24 9.62
CA LEU A 91 -1.10 -5.12 8.84
C LEU A 91 -0.25 -5.61 7.66
N GLU A 92 0.57 -6.65 7.83
CA GLU A 92 1.31 -7.31 6.75
C GLU A 92 0.37 -7.85 5.66
N GLU A 93 -0.71 -8.53 6.05
CA GLU A 93 -1.74 -9.02 5.14
C GLU A 93 -2.42 -7.86 4.38
N ALA A 94 -2.70 -6.76 5.07
CA ALA A 94 -3.30 -5.58 4.46
C ALA A 94 -2.33 -4.88 3.47
N ILE A 95 -1.05 -4.76 3.83
CA ILE A 95 0.00 -4.24 2.93
C ILE A 95 0.13 -5.12 1.68
N LYS A 96 0.10 -6.44 1.85
CA LYS A 96 0.15 -7.38 0.73
C LYS A 96 -1.05 -7.20 -0.19
N ALA A 97 -2.26 -7.20 0.37
CA ALA A 97 -3.49 -6.99 -0.39
C ALA A 97 -3.48 -5.64 -1.13
N PHE A 98 -3.00 -4.58 -0.49
CA PHE A 98 -2.86 -3.27 -1.10
C PHE A 98 -1.93 -3.28 -2.32
N ARG A 99 -0.78 -3.96 -2.22
CA ARG A 99 0.19 -4.09 -3.32
C ARG A 99 -0.31 -4.97 -4.47
N GLU A 100 -1.16 -5.93 -4.18
CA GLU A 100 -1.77 -6.81 -5.19
C GLU A 100 -2.93 -6.13 -5.91
N ASN A 101 -3.52 -5.09 -5.30
CA ASN A 101 -4.69 -4.38 -5.82
C ASN A 101 -4.31 -3.20 -6.74
N ILE A 102 -3.42 -3.48 -7.70
CA ILE A 102 -3.00 -2.52 -8.73
C ILE A 102 -3.82 -2.75 -10.00
N VAL A 103 -4.29 -1.67 -10.60
CA VAL A 103 -4.99 -1.69 -11.89
C VAL A 103 -4.04 -2.15 -12.98
N LYS A 104 -4.41 -3.22 -13.68
CA LYS A 104 -3.59 -3.83 -14.74
C LYS A 104 -4.09 -3.40 -16.11
N ALA A 105 -3.18 -3.22 -17.06
CA ALA A 105 -3.52 -2.92 -18.45
C ALA A 105 -4.51 -3.94 -19.03
N GLY A 106 -5.48 -3.44 -19.78
CA GLY A 106 -6.45 -4.27 -20.47
C GLY A 106 -7.48 -4.96 -19.57
N ILE A 107 -7.46 -4.70 -18.25
CA ILE A 107 -8.47 -5.19 -17.32
C ILE A 107 -9.34 -4.02 -16.88
N PRO A 108 -10.59 -3.89 -17.36
CA PRO A 108 -11.46 -2.83 -16.91
C PRO A 108 -11.82 -3.01 -15.45
N TYR A 109 -11.71 -1.93 -14.69
CA TYR A 109 -12.14 -1.88 -13.30
C TYR A 109 -13.61 -1.42 -13.23
N PHE A 110 -14.46 -2.20 -12.58
CA PHE A 110 -15.86 -1.87 -12.36
C PHE A 110 -16.14 -1.68 -10.88
N ASN A 111 -16.74 -0.55 -10.53
CA ASN A 111 -17.29 -0.30 -9.20
C ASN A 111 -18.83 -0.22 -9.26
N ALA A 112 -19.47 -0.07 -8.11
CA ALA A 112 -20.91 0.17 -8.06
C ALA A 112 -21.27 1.45 -8.82
N GLY A 113 -21.87 1.33 -9.99
CA GLY A 113 -22.21 2.45 -10.86
C GLY A 113 -21.35 2.56 -12.13
N SER A 114 -20.30 1.79 -12.26
CA SER A 114 -19.55 1.69 -13.51
C SER A 114 -20.40 1.09 -14.62
N LYS A 115 -20.32 1.68 -15.81
CA LYS A 115 -21.01 1.18 -17.01
C LYS A 115 -20.02 1.12 -18.15
N MET A 116 -20.03 0.01 -18.86
CA MET A 116 -19.32 -0.10 -20.14
C MET A 116 -20.26 0.32 -21.25
N ASN A 117 -19.92 1.39 -21.97
CA ASN A 117 -20.62 1.77 -23.18
C ASN A 117 -19.83 1.26 -24.38
N LEU A 118 -20.40 0.32 -25.10
CA LEU A 118 -19.76 -0.30 -26.25
C LEU A 118 -20.05 0.43 -27.57
N GLY A 119 -20.67 1.60 -27.50
CA GLY A 119 -21.10 2.37 -28.65
C GLY A 119 -22.42 1.90 -29.26
N PRO A 120 -22.87 2.54 -30.35
CA PRO A 120 -24.08 2.14 -31.07
C PRO A 120 -23.92 0.76 -31.70
N ALA A 121 -24.97 -0.05 -31.72
CA ALA A 121 -24.97 -1.39 -32.30
C ALA A 121 -24.55 -1.43 -33.76
N GLY A 122 -24.76 -0.33 -34.50
CA GLY A 122 -24.34 -0.20 -35.91
C GLY A 122 -22.83 -0.07 -36.11
N ASP A 123 -22.06 0.21 -35.07
CA ASP A 123 -20.58 0.26 -35.18
C ASP A 123 -19.95 -1.15 -35.09
N TRP A 124 -20.76 -2.15 -34.78
CA TRP A 124 -20.34 -3.54 -34.66
C TRP A 124 -20.78 -4.30 -35.92
N ASP A 125 -19.85 -4.67 -36.76
CA ASP A 125 -20.13 -5.54 -37.89
C ASP A 125 -20.40 -6.96 -37.39
N LEU A 126 -21.66 -7.24 -37.09
CA LEU A 126 -22.14 -8.54 -36.59
C LEU A 126 -22.57 -9.46 -37.75
N THR A 127 -21.87 -9.41 -38.89
CA THR A 127 -22.20 -10.24 -40.06
C THR A 127 -21.82 -11.71 -39.87
N GLU A 128 -21.06 -12.04 -38.83
CA GLU A 128 -20.67 -13.39 -38.46
C GLU A 128 -21.04 -13.70 -37.01
N GLU A 129 -20.99 -14.98 -36.59
CA GLU A 129 -21.24 -15.35 -35.20
C GLU A 129 -20.20 -14.72 -34.27
N LEU A 130 -20.66 -13.90 -33.31
CA LEU A 130 -19.84 -13.29 -32.30
C LEU A 130 -20.07 -14.00 -30.97
N THR A 131 -19.03 -14.63 -30.45
CA THR A 131 -19.04 -15.19 -29.10
C THR A 131 -18.38 -14.23 -28.14
N TRP A 132 -19.11 -13.81 -27.11
CA TRP A 132 -18.57 -13.00 -26.00
C TRP A 132 -18.29 -13.90 -24.82
N GLU A 133 -17.04 -13.98 -24.41
CA GLU A 133 -16.68 -14.56 -23.12
C GLU A 133 -16.30 -13.44 -22.15
N MET A 134 -17.03 -13.34 -21.04
CA MET A 134 -16.72 -12.43 -19.97
C MET A 134 -16.45 -13.22 -18.69
N LYS A 135 -15.26 -13.13 -18.16
CA LYS A 135 -14.92 -13.67 -16.85
C LYS A 135 -15.01 -12.55 -15.82
N ILE A 136 -16.05 -12.60 -14.98
CA ILE A 136 -16.25 -11.63 -13.90
C ILE A 136 -15.76 -12.26 -12.59
N ARG A 137 -14.91 -11.55 -11.89
CA ARG A 137 -14.50 -11.87 -10.53
C ARG A 137 -15.18 -10.87 -9.60
N PHE A 138 -15.93 -11.36 -8.67
CA PHE A 138 -16.48 -10.58 -7.57
C PHE A 138 -15.55 -10.75 -6.38
N ASP A 139 -15.03 -9.65 -5.86
CA ASP A 139 -14.33 -9.65 -4.58
C ASP A 139 -15.37 -9.33 -3.50
N GLU A 140 -15.52 -10.27 -2.53
CA GLU A 140 -16.42 -10.15 -1.37
C GLU A 140 -15.82 -9.25 -0.29
#